data_8efb50e7089689cc7ef3997e69451b62
#
_entry.id   8efb50e7089689cc7ef3997e69451b62
#
_cell.length_a   1.000
_cell.length_b   1.000
_cell.length_c   1.000
_cell.angle_alpha   90.00
_cell.angle_beta   90.00
_cell.angle_gamma   90.00
#
_symmetry.space_group_name_H-M   'P 1'
#
loop_
_entity.id
_entity.type
_entity.pdbx_description
1 polymer ?
#
loop_
_entity_poly.entity_id
_entity_poly.type
_entity_poly.pdbx_seq_one_letter_code
_entity_poly.pdbx_strand_id
1 'polypeptide(L)'
;MPDGGVSDAQIAAMSSAERRELITRLERPLDEVLPESMLVRVRRVRLVLIGGAIVGLVPWTVYLAITLPDKYIANNWPATWVGFDVLLLLFMATTAVLGLLRRQLLVLAAFTTGILLVCDAWFDVMTASPADRWLSVSTALLGELPLAAILITGALRILRLTATRLYVLDPGMPLWRP
;
A
#
# COMPACT_ATOMS: atom_id res chain seq x y z
N MET A 1 40.59 5.68 -27.49
CA MET A 1 40.32 4.81 -26.34
C MET A 1 39.20 3.88 -26.73
N PRO A 2 39.31 2.55 -26.63
CA PRO A 2 38.20 1.67 -26.93
C PRO A 2 37.10 1.91 -25.87
N ASP A 3 35.94 2.22 -26.38
CA ASP A 3 34.71 2.44 -25.61
C ASP A 3 34.36 1.10 -24.93
N GLY A 4 34.78 0.92 -23.66
CA GLY A 4 34.59 -0.31 -22.88
C GLY A 4 33.19 -0.48 -22.34
N GLY A 5 32.20 0.24 -22.90
CA GLY A 5 30.80 0.16 -22.54
C GLY A 5 30.10 -1.05 -23.17
N VAL A 6 29.18 -1.65 -22.46
CA VAL A 6 28.30 -2.70 -23.00
C VAL A 6 27.35 -2.06 -24.01
N SER A 7 27.35 -2.52 -25.28
CA SER A 7 26.49 -1.95 -26.32
C SER A 7 25.04 -2.41 -26.17
N ASP A 8 24.09 -1.62 -26.69
CA ASP A 8 22.65 -1.96 -26.69
C ASP A 8 22.37 -3.31 -27.31
N ALA A 9 23.12 -3.68 -28.36
CA ALA A 9 23.00 -4.99 -29.00
C ALA A 9 23.44 -6.14 -28.06
N GLN A 10 24.51 -5.93 -27.29
CA GLN A 10 24.96 -6.89 -26.28
C GLN A 10 23.94 -7.04 -25.15
N ILE A 11 23.38 -5.90 -24.66
CA ILE A 11 22.32 -5.91 -23.64
C ILE A 11 21.06 -6.63 -24.17
N ALA A 12 20.70 -6.41 -25.44
CA ALA A 12 19.56 -7.07 -26.05
C ALA A 12 19.74 -8.60 -26.19
N ALA A 13 20.97 -9.05 -26.42
CA ALA A 13 21.33 -10.46 -26.56
C ALA A 13 21.48 -11.21 -25.25
N MET A 14 21.58 -10.49 -24.11
CA MET A 14 21.74 -11.10 -22.78
C MET A 14 20.46 -11.83 -22.34
N SER A 15 20.65 -13.00 -21.73
CA SER A 15 19.60 -13.71 -21.00
C SER A 15 19.13 -12.91 -19.77
N SER A 16 17.97 -13.28 -19.23
CA SER A 16 17.46 -12.65 -17.99
C SER A 16 18.39 -12.84 -16.79
N ALA A 17 19.15 -13.94 -16.75
CA ALA A 17 20.14 -14.19 -15.69
C ALA A 17 21.36 -13.27 -15.82
N GLU A 18 21.91 -13.10 -17.01
CA GLU A 18 23.05 -12.21 -17.30
C GLU A 18 22.68 -10.74 -17.04
N ARG A 19 21.46 -10.32 -17.41
CA ARG A 19 20.98 -8.97 -17.08
C ARG A 19 20.89 -8.74 -15.60
N ARG A 20 20.39 -9.72 -14.81
CA ARG A 20 20.33 -9.63 -13.34
C ARG A 20 21.72 -9.49 -12.74
N GLU A 21 22.68 -10.28 -13.21
CA GLU A 21 24.05 -10.19 -12.72
C GLU A 21 24.69 -8.84 -13.04
N LEU A 22 24.45 -8.32 -14.26
CA LEU A 22 24.92 -7.00 -14.64
C LEU A 22 24.32 -5.90 -13.77
N ILE A 23 22.98 -5.95 -13.50
CA ILE A 23 22.31 -5.02 -12.60
C ILE A 23 22.91 -5.11 -11.19
N THR A 24 23.09 -6.31 -10.65
CA THR A 24 23.70 -6.50 -9.33
C THR A 24 25.12 -5.95 -9.23
N ARG A 25 25.89 -6.01 -10.30
CA ARG A 25 27.24 -5.41 -10.37
C ARG A 25 27.21 -3.89 -10.49
N LEU A 26 26.16 -3.33 -11.10
CA LEU A 26 25.97 -1.88 -11.26
C LEU A 26 25.28 -1.24 -10.05
N GLU A 27 24.52 -2.02 -9.28
CA GLU A 27 23.92 -1.56 -8.04
C GLU A 27 25.01 -1.31 -7.00
N ARG A 28 25.02 -0.08 -6.47
CA ARG A 28 25.84 0.18 -5.27
C ARG A 28 25.23 -0.56 -4.10
N PRO A 29 25.97 -1.42 -3.43
CA PRO A 29 25.49 -2.10 -2.25
C PRO A 29 25.04 -1.09 -1.18
N LEU A 30 23.95 -1.37 -0.47
CA LEU A 30 23.36 -0.46 0.53
C LEU A 30 24.33 -0.09 1.66
N ASP A 31 25.31 -0.93 1.94
CA ASP A 31 26.39 -0.73 2.90
C ASP A 31 27.40 0.35 2.46
N GLU A 32 27.58 0.60 1.16
CA GLU A 32 28.34 1.74 0.65
C GLU A 32 27.58 3.08 0.80
N VAL A 33 26.24 3.03 0.80
CA VAL A 33 25.37 4.23 0.85
C VAL A 33 24.96 4.57 2.28
N LEU A 34 24.78 3.56 3.13
CA LEU A 34 24.31 3.71 4.52
C LEU A 34 25.17 2.85 5.45
N PRO A 35 25.68 3.40 6.58
CA PRO A 35 26.41 2.62 7.59
C PRO A 35 25.55 1.43 8.09
N GLU A 36 26.14 0.23 8.18
CA GLU A 36 25.45 -0.98 8.69
C GLU A 36 24.76 -0.74 10.05
N SER A 37 25.43 0.03 10.92
CA SER A 37 24.88 0.40 12.23
C SER A 37 23.56 1.16 12.13
N MET A 38 23.39 1.97 11.07
CA MET A 38 22.17 2.72 10.82
C MET A 38 21.05 1.79 10.32
N LEU A 39 21.35 0.88 9.40
CA LEU A 39 20.40 -0.12 8.88
C LEU A 39 19.88 -1.02 9.99
N VAL A 40 20.77 -1.55 10.83
CA VAL A 40 20.41 -2.39 11.98
C VAL A 40 19.56 -1.59 12.99
N ARG A 41 19.93 -0.33 13.26
CA ARG A 41 19.17 0.53 14.19
C ARG A 41 17.76 0.80 13.66
N VAL A 42 17.63 1.21 12.39
CA VAL A 42 16.32 1.49 11.76
C VAL A 42 15.44 0.23 11.74
N ARG A 43 16.00 -0.92 11.38
CA ARG A 43 15.29 -2.20 11.42
C ARG A 43 14.82 -2.54 12.83
N ARG A 44 15.70 -2.41 13.84
CA ARG A 44 15.35 -2.68 15.24
C ARG A 44 14.26 -1.75 15.75
N VAL A 45 14.41 -0.44 15.53
CA VAL A 45 13.41 0.56 15.94
C VAL A 45 12.06 0.26 15.29
N ARG A 46 12.02 -0.02 14.00
CA ARG A 46 10.79 -0.39 13.29
C ARG A 46 10.14 -1.65 13.87
N LEU A 47 10.92 -2.71 14.13
CA LEU A 47 10.40 -3.94 14.70
C LEU A 47 9.88 -3.74 16.13
N VAL A 48 10.59 -2.95 16.95
CA VAL A 48 10.15 -2.62 18.32
C VAL A 48 8.87 -1.79 18.29
N LEU A 49 8.77 -0.80 17.39
CA LEU A 49 7.57 0.04 17.27
C LEU A 49 6.37 -0.79 16.80
N ILE A 50 6.53 -1.60 15.75
CA ILE A 50 5.45 -2.46 15.23
C ILE A 50 5.05 -3.51 16.26
N GLY A 51 6.02 -4.19 16.87
CA GLY A 51 5.77 -5.18 17.91
C GLY A 51 5.08 -4.58 19.12
N GLY A 52 5.55 -3.42 19.60
CA GLY A 52 4.93 -2.69 20.70
C GLY A 52 3.50 -2.24 20.38
N ALA A 53 3.27 -1.75 19.15
CA ALA A 53 1.94 -1.39 18.70
C ALA A 53 0.98 -2.60 18.69
N ILE A 54 1.42 -3.75 18.19
CA ILE A 54 0.61 -4.98 18.19
C ILE A 54 0.30 -5.43 19.62
N VAL A 55 1.32 -5.47 20.50
CA VAL A 55 1.17 -5.87 21.89
C VAL A 55 0.22 -4.94 22.65
N GLY A 56 0.21 -3.65 22.32
CA GLY A 56 -0.73 -2.69 22.89
C GLY A 56 -2.14 -2.76 22.28
N LEU A 57 -2.21 -2.92 20.95
CA LEU A 57 -3.47 -2.89 20.22
C LEU A 57 -4.34 -4.14 20.50
N VAL A 58 -3.74 -5.31 20.61
CA VAL A 58 -4.51 -6.56 20.85
C VAL A 58 -5.28 -6.52 22.18
N PRO A 59 -4.64 -6.24 23.35
CA PRO A 59 -5.38 -6.10 24.61
C PRO A 59 -6.41 -4.96 24.57
N TRP A 60 -6.08 -3.84 23.91
CA TRP A 60 -6.99 -2.72 23.73
C TRP A 60 -8.24 -3.12 22.94
N THR A 61 -8.08 -3.84 21.83
CA THR A 61 -9.20 -4.35 21.02
C THR A 61 -10.08 -5.31 21.82
N VAL A 62 -9.46 -6.22 22.59
CA VAL A 62 -10.20 -7.12 23.48
C VAL A 62 -10.97 -6.32 24.54
N TYR A 63 -10.32 -5.34 25.18
CA TYR A 63 -10.98 -4.46 26.14
C TYR A 63 -12.18 -3.74 25.52
N LEU A 64 -12.04 -3.16 24.34
CA LEU A 64 -13.14 -2.53 23.61
C LEU A 64 -14.27 -3.51 23.32
N ALA A 65 -13.94 -4.72 22.86
CA ALA A 65 -14.94 -5.73 22.51
C ALA A 65 -15.84 -6.15 23.69
N ILE A 66 -15.31 -6.09 24.92
CA ILE A 66 -16.06 -6.49 26.13
C ILE A 66 -16.68 -5.32 26.90
N THR A 67 -16.25 -4.08 26.61
CA THR A 67 -16.68 -2.90 27.37
C THR A 67 -17.54 -1.92 26.58
N LEU A 68 -17.45 -1.95 25.24
CA LEU A 68 -18.26 -1.07 24.41
C LEU A 68 -19.75 -1.42 24.52
N PRO A 69 -20.63 -0.45 24.79
CA PRO A 69 -22.06 -0.65 24.79
C PRO A 69 -22.56 -0.89 23.35
N ASP A 70 -23.62 -1.72 23.21
CA ASP A 70 -24.26 -2.00 21.93
C ASP A 70 -24.80 -0.74 21.22
N LYS A 71 -25.07 0.32 21.99
CA LYS A 71 -25.56 1.60 21.49
C LYS A 71 -24.79 2.72 22.15
N TYR A 72 -24.16 3.58 21.35
CA TYR A 72 -23.43 4.74 21.81
C TYR A 72 -23.83 5.98 21.00
N ILE A 73 -24.14 7.06 21.69
CA ILE A 73 -24.39 8.37 21.05
C ILE A 73 -23.05 9.11 20.96
N ALA A 74 -22.48 9.13 19.76
CA ALA A 74 -21.24 9.83 19.50
C ALA A 74 -21.44 11.35 19.40
N ASN A 75 -20.58 12.11 20.11
CA ASN A 75 -20.52 13.55 19.91
C ASN A 75 -19.88 13.84 18.54
N ASN A 76 -20.36 14.90 17.87
CA ASN A 76 -19.85 15.33 16.55
C ASN A 76 -19.98 14.28 15.45
N TRP A 77 -20.95 13.37 15.56
CA TRP A 77 -21.18 12.31 14.56
C TRP A 77 -21.19 12.79 13.11
N PRO A 78 -21.95 13.88 12.74
CA PRO A 78 -21.91 14.39 11.38
C PRO A 78 -20.53 14.88 10.94
N ALA A 79 -19.78 15.54 11.84
CA ALA A 79 -18.45 16.04 11.51
C ALA A 79 -17.43 14.90 11.29
N THR A 80 -17.58 13.81 12.01
CA THR A 80 -16.73 12.62 11.85
C THR A 80 -16.94 11.99 10.46
N TRP A 81 -18.20 11.80 10.06
CA TRP A 81 -18.53 11.23 8.75
C TRP A 81 -18.15 12.15 7.60
N VAL A 82 -18.56 13.43 7.64
CA VAL A 82 -18.19 14.40 6.61
C VAL A 82 -16.67 14.56 6.50
N GLY A 83 -15.95 14.54 7.63
CA GLY A 83 -14.50 14.60 7.64
C GLY A 83 -13.85 13.38 6.97
N PHE A 84 -14.38 12.18 7.21
CA PHE A 84 -13.92 10.96 6.57
C PHE A 84 -14.21 10.97 5.06
N ASP A 85 -15.41 11.37 4.65
CA ASP A 85 -15.79 11.47 3.24
C ASP A 85 -14.93 12.49 2.48
N VAL A 86 -14.64 13.64 3.09
CA VAL A 86 -13.72 14.65 2.52
C VAL A 86 -12.33 14.06 2.33
N LEU A 87 -11.81 13.31 3.32
CA LEU A 87 -10.53 12.63 3.21
C LEU A 87 -10.54 11.63 2.05
N LEU A 88 -11.58 10.80 1.95
CA LEU A 88 -11.74 9.82 0.88
C LEU A 88 -11.79 10.50 -0.48
N LEU A 89 -12.57 11.57 -0.64
CA LEU A 89 -12.66 12.36 -1.87
C LEU A 89 -11.31 12.96 -2.26
N LEU A 90 -10.54 13.48 -1.31
CA LEU A 90 -9.19 14.00 -1.57
C LEU A 90 -8.25 12.91 -2.08
N PHE A 91 -8.29 11.71 -1.50
CA PHE A 91 -7.49 10.58 -1.96
C PHE A 91 -7.94 10.08 -3.34
N MET A 92 -9.26 10.05 -3.62
CA MET A 92 -9.81 9.71 -4.93
C MET A 92 -9.36 10.72 -5.99
N ALA A 93 -9.49 12.02 -5.71
CA ALA A 93 -9.05 13.09 -6.61
C ALA A 93 -7.54 13.02 -6.87
N THR A 94 -6.75 12.82 -5.81
CA THR A 94 -5.29 12.64 -5.91
C THR A 94 -4.94 11.43 -6.77
N THR A 95 -5.62 10.31 -6.57
CA THR A 95 -5.43 9.10 -7.39
C THR A 95 -5.74 9.37 -8.86
N ALA A 96 -6.84 10.05 -9.15
CA ALA A 96 -7.21 10.41 -10.51
C ALA A 96 -6.17 11.34 -11.17
N VAL A 97 -5.76 12.40 -10.46
CA VAL A 97 -4.77 13.36 -10.97
C VAL A 97 -3.41 12.68 -11.21
N LEU A 98 -2.93 11.88 -10.25
CA LEU A 98 -1.66 11.16 -10.39
C LEU A 98 -1.73 10.12 -11.52
N GLY A 99 -2.89 9.51 -11.73
CA GLY A 99 -3.14 8.61 -12.87
C GLY A 99 -3.07 9.32 -14.21
N LEU A 100 -3.70 10.47 -14.34
CA LEU A 100 -3.63 11.31 -15.54
C LEU A 100 -2.20 11.80 -15.81
N LEU A 101 -1.49 12.20 -14.77
CA LEU A 101 -0.11 12.68 -14.87
C LEU A 101 0.93 11.54 -14.94
N ARG A 102 0.51 10.30 -14.90
CA ARG A 102 1.35 9.08 -14.91
C ARG A 102 2.50 9.13 -13.89
N ARG A 103 2.22 9.64 -12.68
CA ARG A 103 3.23 9.78 -11.62
C ARG A 103 3.36 8.48 -10.81
N GLN A 104 4.56 8.19 -10.34
CA GLN A 104 4.87 6.97 -9.56
C GLN A 104 4.05 6.89 -8.25
N LEU A 105 3.77 8.04 -7.64
CA LEU A 105 2.95 8.14 -6.42
C LEU A 105 1.51 7.63 -6.60
N LEU A 106 1.05 7.41 -7.85
CA LEU A 106 -0.23 6.79 -8.16
C LEU A 106 -0.42 5.47 -7.39
N VAL A 107 0.62 4.64 -7.31
CA VAL A 107 0.55 3.33 -6.65
C VAL A 107 0.15 3.47 -5.18
N LEU A 108 0.80 4.39 -4.47
CA LEU A 108 0.50 4.67 -3.06
C LEU A 108 -0.89 5.27 -2.89
N ALA A 109 -1.23 6.27 -3.71
CA ALA A 109 -2.53 6.92 -3.64
C ALA A 109 -3.68 5.94 -3.93
N ALA A 110 -3.57 5.14 -5.00
CA ALA A 110 -4.58 4.15 -5.37
C ALA A 110 -4.74 3.05 -4.31
N PHE A 111 -3.64 2.55 -3.77
CA PHE A 111 -3.69 1.55 -2.70
C PHE A 111 -4.38 2.11 -1.44
N THR A 112 -3.99 3.32 -1.01
CA THR A 112 -4.59 3.99 0.15
C THR A 112 -6.07 4.26 -0.07
N THR A 113 -6.46 4.79 -1.24
CA THR A 113 -7.87 5.01 -1.60
C THR A 113 -8.66 3.69 -1.53
N GLY A 114 -8.10 2.61 -2.04
CA GLY A 114 -8.75 1.30 -1.98
C GLY A 114 -8.96 0.80 -0.55
N ILE A 115 -8.00 1.01 0.35
CA ILE A 115 -8.15 0.67 1.78
C ILE A 115 -9.20 1.55 2.46
N LEU A 116 -9.20 2.87 2.17
CA LEU A 116 -10.22 3.78 2.71
C LEU A 116 -11.64 3.38 2.29
N LEU A 117 -11.84 2.96 1.03
CA LEU A 117 -13.13 2.45 0.54
C LEU A 117 -13.57 1.16 1.26
N VAL A 118 -12.63 0.27 1.62
CA VAL A 118 -12.96 -0.91 2.43
C VAL A 118 -13.40 -0.50 3.83
N CYS A 119 -12.74 0.50 4.43
CA CYS A 119 -13.14 1.04 5.74
C CYS A 119 -14.52 1.70 5.67
N ASP A 120 -14.78 2.46 4.61
CA ASP A 120 -16.04 3.11 4.35
C ASP A 120 -17.19 2.10 4.28
N ALA A 121 -17.07 1.10 3.40
CA ALA A 121 -18.01 0.00 3.28
C ALA A 121 -18.28 -0.70 4.62
N TRP A 122 -17.25 -0.92 5.42
CA TRP A 122 -17.39 -1.53 6.73
C TRP A 122 -18.19 -0.65 7.68
N PHE A 123 -17.83 0.63 7.80
CA PHE A 123 -18.51 1.55 8.71
C PHE A 123 -19.94 1.81 8.27
N ASP A 124 -20.18 2.00 6.98
CA ASP A 124 -21.51 2.20 6.44
C ASP A 124 -22.46 1.05 6.81
N VAL A 125 -22.04 -0.18 6.60
CA VAL A 125 -22.84 -1.36 6.93
C VAL A 125 -23.04 -1.52 8.44
N MET A 126 -22.01 -1.24 9.24
CA MET A 126 -22.06 -1.41 10.70
C MET A 126 -22.87 -0.33 11.41
N THR A 127 -22.90 0.89 10.86
CA THR A 127 -23.59 2.03 11.49
C THR A 127 -24.97 2.30 10.88
N ALA A 128 -25.34 1.62 9.79
CA ALA A 128 -26.64 1.77 9.14
C ALA A 128 -27.81 1.46 10.07
N SER A 129 -28.84 2.33 10.02
CA SER A 129 -30.11 2.04 10.67
C SER A 129 -30.78 0.81 10.03
N PRO A 130 -31.69 0.12 10.71
CA PRO A 130 -32.43 -0.99 10.11
C PRO A 130 -33.14 -0.64 8.81
N ALA A 131 -33.60 0.62 8.64
CA ALA A 131 -34.23 1.11 7.43
C ALA A 131 -33.25 1.29 6.27
N ASP A 132 -32.03 1.72 6.57
CA ASP A 132 -31.01 2.06 5.57
C ASP A 132 -30.03 0.92 5.26
N ARG A 133 -30.08 -0.15 6.04
CA ARG A 133 -29.14 -1.29 5.93
C ARG A 133 -29.06 -1.86 4.52
N TRP A 134 -30.21 -2.01 3.84
CA TRP A 134 -30.20 -2.54 2.48
C TRP A 134 -29.48 -1.59 1.50
N LEU A 135 -29.67 -0.29 1.67
CA LEU A 135 -28.98 0.72 0.86
C LEU A 135 -27.47 0.66 1.10
N SER A 136 -27.03 0.67 2.36
CA SER A 136 -25.61 0.60 2.71
C SER A 136 -24.93 -0.69 2.21
N VAL A 137 -25.59 -1.85 2.34
CA VAL A 137 -25.08 -3.11 1.80
C VAL A 137 -24.98 -3.06 0.28
N SER A 138 -25.97 -2.46 -0.40
CA SER A 138 -25.97 -2.38 -1.86
C SER A 138 -24.88 -1.44 -2.36
N THR A 139 -24.66 -0.28 -1.74
CA THR A 139 -23.58 0.66 -2.10
C THR A 139 -22.21 0.04 -1.84
N ALA A 140 -22.03 -0.63 -0.72
CA ALA A 140 -20.80 -1.34 -0.39
C ALA A 140 -20.47 -2.42 -1.44
N LEU A 141 -21.42 -3.28 -1.78
CA LEU A 141 -21.17 -4.41 -2.68
C LEU A 141 -21.08 -4.03 -4.15
N LEU A 142 -21.81 -3.01 -4.60
CA LEU A 142 -21.86 -2.63 -6.01
C LEU A 142 -20.95 -1.46 -6.37
N GLY A 143 -20.57 -0.65 -5.39
CA GLY A 143 -19.74 0.54 -5.58
C GLY A 143 -18.37 0.43 -4.90
N GLU A 144 -18.35 0.51 -3.59
CA GLU A 144 -17.14 0.70 -2.80
C GLU A 144 -16.16 -0.47 -2.89
N LEU A 145 -16.62 -1.70 -2.60
CA LEU A 145 -15.76 -2.89 -2.60
C LEU A 145 -15.23 -3.25 -4.02
N PRO A 146 -16.03 -3.21 -5.11
CA PRO A 146 -15.49 -3.40 -6.45
C PRO A 146 -14.45 -2.35 -6.83
N LEU A 147 -14.70 -1.07 -6.52
CA LEU A 147 -13.75 -0.01 -6.79
C LEU A 147 -12.48 -0.18 -5.95
N ALA A 148 -12.60 -0.52 -4.67
CA ALA A 148 -11.47 -0.85 -3.82
C ALA A 148 -10.63 -2.01 -4.40
N ALA A 149 -11.28 -3.08 -4.83
CA ALA A 149 -10.60 -4.23 -5.45
C ALA A 149 -9.84 -3.83 -6.72
N ILE A 150 -10.44 -3.01 -7.58
CA ILE A 150 -9.78 -2.49 -8.80
C ILE A 150 -8.55 -1.65 -8.44
N LEU A 151 -8.67 -0.73 -7.49
CA LEU A 151 -7.58 0.17 -7.09
C LEU A 151 -6.44 -0.59 -6.43
N ILE A 152 -6.73 -1.48 -5.48
CA ILE A 152 -5.72 -2.29 -4.78
C ILE A 152 -5.01 -3.23 -5.76
N THR A 153 -5.76 -4.01 -6.55
CA THR A 153 -5.16 -4.95 -7.49
C THR A 153 -4.39 -4.24 -8.60
N GLY A 154 -4.91 -3.09 -9.07
CA GLY A 154 -4.23 -2.23 -10.03
C GLY A 154 -2.90 -1.70 -9.50
N ALA A 155 -2.88 -1.17 -8.27
CA ALA A 155 -1.68 -0.69 -7.61
C ALA A 155 -0.63 -1.80 -7.44
N LEU A 156 -1.05 -2.98 -6.94
CA LEU A 156 -0.17 -4.15 -6.79
C LEU A 156 0.36 -4.65 -8.13
N ARG A 157 -0.46 -4.62 -9.19
CA ARG A 157 -0.03 -5.01 -10.53
C ARG A 157 1.03 -4.06 -11.08
N ILE A 158 0.84 -2.74 -10.94
CA ILE A 158 1.82 -1.75 -11.37
C ILE A 158 3.13 -1.96 -10.61
N LEU A 159 3.06 -2.14 -9.29
CA LEU A 159 4.25 -2.39 -8.45
C LEU A 159 5.02 -3.63 -8.92
N ARG A 160 4.32 -4.75 -9.18
CA ARG A 160 4.93 -6.00 -9.68
C ARG A 160 5.58 -5.79 -11.05
N LEU A 161 4.88 -5.12 -11.98
CA LEU A 161 5.40 -4.85 -13.32
C LEU A 161 6.65 -3.95 -13.27
N THR A 162 6.66 -2.95 -12.38
CA THR A 162 7.83 -2.08 -12.20
C THR A 162 8.99 -2.86 -11.62
N ALA A 163 8.77 -3.66 -10.58
CA ALA A 163 9.79 -4.53 -10.00
C ALA A 163 10.35 -5.53 -11.03
N THR A 164 9.49 -6.18 -11.81
CA THR A 164 9.92 -7.13 -12.85
C THR A 164 10.73 -6.44 -13.95
N ARG A 165 10.38 -5.21 -14.33
CA ARG A 165 11.09 -4.49 -15.40
C ARG A 165 12.42 -3.91 -14.93
N LEU A 166 12.48 -3.33 -13.72
CA LEU A 166 13.67 -2.66 -13.20
C LEU A 166 14.69 -3.65 -12.63
N TYR A 167 14.22 -4.66 -11.92
CA TYR A 167 15.10 -5.59 -11.21
C TYR A 167 15.16 -6.99 -11.84
N VAL A 168 14.43 -7.23 -12.92
CA VAL A 168 14.31 -8.56 -13.56
C VAL A 168 13.98 -9.65 -12.52
N LEU A 169 13.20 -9.29 -11.49
CA LEU A 169 12.84 -10.18 -10.39
C LEU A 169 11.78 -11.20 -10.86
N ASP A 170 11.99 -12.45 -10.51
CA ASP A 170 10.95 -13.48 -10.67
C ASP A 170 9.85 -13.28 -9.61
N PRO A 171 8.57 -13.61 -9.92
CA PRO A 171 7.43 -13.36 -9.03
C PRO A 171 7.47 -14.04 -7.65
N GLY A 172 8.47 -14.81 -7.34
CA GLY A 172 8.65 -15.48 -6.04
C GLY A 172 9.89 -15.06 -5.27
N MET A 173 10.69 -14.13 -5.80
CA MET A 173 11.91 -13.70 -5.10
C MET A 173 11.59 -12.76 -3.93
N PRO A 174 12.29 -12.91 -2.78
CA PRO A 174 12.18 -11.95 -1.69
C PRO A 174 12.72 -10.58 -2.15
N LEU A 175 12.02 -9.51 -1.78
CA LEU A 175 12.38 -8.11 -2.10
C LEU A 175 13.71 -7.66 -1.46
N TRP A 176 14.20 -8.38 -0.49
CA TRP A 176 15.44 -8.10 0.24
C TRP A 176 16.23 -9.40 0.38
N ARG A 177 17.46 -9.39 -0.04
CA ARG A 177 18.45 -10.37 0.42
C ARG A 177 19.07 -9.79 1.70
N PRO A 178 19.20 -10.61 2.78
CA PRO A 178 19.90 -10.18 3.99
C PRO A 178 21.36 -9.90 3.71
#